data_3ae017bc44b73def8f010fc6fdfa8fb1
#
_entry.id   3ae017bc44b73def8f010fc6fdfa8fb1
#
_cell.length_a   1.000
_cell.length_b   1.000
_cell.length_c   1.000
_cell.angle_alpha   90.00
_cell.angle_beta   90.00
_cell.angle_gamma   90.00
#
_symmetry.space_group_name_H-M   'P 1'
#
loop_
_entity.id
_entity.type
_entity.pdbx_description
1 polymer ?
#
loop_
_entity_poly.entity_id
_entity_poly.type
_entity_poly.pdbx_seq_one_letter_code
_entity_poly.pdbx_strand_id
1 'polypeptide(L)'
;YWVLPIGKFISEYGLAHVNVSIKAIEEVTKRNTGEYAIRPFARKYPEETLKVCRSWATAPSFHLRRLASEGLRPKLPWAPKLETFIDNPDPVLEILELLKEDEVMFVKRSVANHLTDWLKVNPSAVRSLIERWKTSSNKHTQWIIKEPHEKSVEEKTNKSL
;
A
#
# COMPACT_ATOMS: atom_id res chain seq x y z
N TYR A 1 1.86 -22.73 0.18
CA TYR A 1 2.22 -22.65 -1.25
C TYR A 1 1.01 -22.63 -2.20
N TRP A 2 -0.11 -23.29 -1.87
CA TRP A 2 -1.31 -23.38 -2.75
C TRP A 2 -2.09 -22.09 -2.93
N VAL A 3 -1.87 -21.07 -2.11
CA VAL A 3 -2.64 -19.81 -2.11
C VAL A 3 -2.17 -18.84 -3.21
N LEU A 4 -0.88 -18.86 -3.61
CA LEU A 4 -0.33 -18.01 -4.66
C LEU A 4 -0.98 -18.21 -6.02
N PRO A 5 -1.20 -19.45 -6.51
CA PRO A 5 -1.94 -19.67 -7.77
C PRO A 5 -3.36 -19.12 -7.76
N ILE A 6 -4.04 -19.13 -6.61
CA ILE A 6 -5.39 -18.56 -6.49
C ILE A 6 -5.37 -17.05 -6.72
N GLY A 7 -4.42 -16.34 -6.12
CA GLY A 7 -4.24 -14.90 -6.35
C GLY A 7 -3.98 -14.57 -7.82
N LYS A 8 -3.16 -15.37 -8.49
CA LYS A 8 -2.88 -15.23 -9.93
C LYS A 8 -4.14 -15.48 -10.77
N PHE A 9 -4.89 -16.54 -10.48
CA PHE A 9 -6.15 -16.84 -11.14
C PHE A 9 -7.15 -15.68 -11.01
N ILE A 10 -7.32 -15.12 -9.80
CA ILE A 10 -8.20 -13.98 -9.57
C ILE A 10 -7.77 -12.77 -10.40
N SER A 11 -6.46 -12.48 -10.47
CA SER A 11 -5.94 -11.35 -11.22
C SER A 11 -6.15 -11.45 -12.73
N GLU A 12 -6.19 -12.66 -13.28
CA GLU A 12 -6.34 -12.90 -14.70
C GLU A 12 -7.81 -13.05 -15.15
N TYR A 13 -8.60 -13.77 -14.37
CA TYR A 13 -9.97 -14.14 -14.76
C TYR A 13 -11.06 -13.44 -13.95
N GLY A 14 -10.72 -12.81 -12.84
CA GLY A 14 -11.68 -12.23 -11.91
C GLY A 14 -12.22 -10.86 -12.27
N LEU A 15 -11.63 -10.16 -13.25
CA LEU A 15 -11.96 -8.76 -13.56
C LEU A 15 -13.41 -8.55 -14.04
N ALA A 16 -14.06 -9.58 -14.59
CA ALA A 16 -15.47 -9.52 -14.97
C ALA A 16 -16.43 -9.67 -13.78
N HIS A 17 -15.92 -10.11 -12.62
CA HIS A 17 -16.71 -10.46 -11.43
C HIS A 17 -16.16 -9.78 -10.18
N VAL A 18 -16.12 -8.45 -10.18
CA VAL A 18 -15.43 -7.62 -9.18
C VAL A 18 -15.79 -8.01 -7.75
N ASN A 19 -17.09 -8.06 -7.41
CA ASN A 19 -17.53 -8.32 -6.04
C ASN A 19 -17.09 -9.69 -5.50
N VAL A 20 -17.16 -10.73 -6.33
CA VAL A 20 -16.72 -12.08 -5.94
C VAL A 20 -15.21 -12.12 -5.81
N SER A 21 -14.50 -11.49 -6.73
CA SER A 21 -13.05 -11.44 -6.76
C SER A 21 -12.47 -10.69 -5.56
N ILE A 22 -13.06 -9.57 -5.17
CA ILE A 22 -12.65 -8.83 -3.96
C ILE A 22 -12.80 -9.70 -2.70
N LYS A 23 -13.92 -10.42 -2.54
CA LYS A 23 -14.10 -11.36 -1.43
C LYS A 23 -13.05 -12.49 -1.45
N ALA A 24 -12.74 -13.01 -2.62
CA ALA A 24 -11.71 -14.04 -2.78
C ALA A 24 -10.31 -13.49 -2.44
N ILE A 25 -10.00 -12.24 -2.83
CA ILE A 25 -8.74 -11.55 -2.44
C ILE A 25 -8.66 -11.40 -0.92
N GLU A 26 -9.74 -11.03 -0.24
CA GLU A 26 -9.79 -10.96 1.23
C GLU A 26 -9.44 -12.31 1.88
N GLU A 27 -10.05 -13.39 1.41
CA GLU A 27 -9.81 -14.73 1.96
C GLU A 27 -8.38 -15.24 1.67
N VAL A 28 -7.87 -14.97 0.49
CA VAL A 28 -6.46 -15.25 0.13
C VAL A 28 -5.53 -14.46 1.05
N THR A 29 -5.81 -13.17 1.27
CA THR A 29 -4.95 -12.28 2.05
C THR A 29 -4.87 -12.68 3.52
N LYS A 30 -5.96 -13.14 4.12
CA LYS A 30 -5.97 -13.65 5.50
C LYS A 30 -5.05 -14.87 5.70
N ARG A 31 -4.72 -15.59 4.64
CA ARG A 31 -3.89 -16.81 4.67
C ARG A 31 -2.49 -16.61 4.07
N ASN A 32 -2.31 -15.59 3.24
CA ASN A 32 -1.04 -15.28 2.59
C ASN A 32 -0.99 -13.78 2.25
N THR A 33 -1.04 -13.42 0.96
CA THR A 33 -0.99 -12.04 0.51
C THR A 33 -1.77 -11.84 -0.80
N GLY A 34 -2.46 -10.71 -0.92
CA GLY A 34 -3.29 -10.35 -2.08
C GLY A 34 -2.78 -9.13 -2.87
N GLU A 35 -1.60 -8.59 -2.55
CA GLU A 35 -1.13 -7.34 -3.17
C GLU A 35 -0.98 -7.40 -4.68
N TYR A 36 -0.63 -8.55 -5.23
CA TYR A 36 -0.56 -8.72 -6.68
C TYR A 36 -1.93 -8.86 -7.31
N ALA A 37 -2.85 -9.55 -6.62
CA ALA A 37 -4.20 -9.83 -7.11
C ALA A 37 -5.08 -8.58 -7.21
N ILE A 38 -4.93 -7.60 -6.30
CA ILE A 38 -5.74 -6.38 -6.29
C ILE A 38 -5.30 -5.36 -7.37
N ARG A 39 -4.06 -5.39 -7.85
CA ARG A 39 -3.52 -4.36 -8.75
C ARG A 39 -4.22 -4.26 -10.12
N PRO A 40 -4.62 -5.35 -10.79
CA PRO A 40 -5.45 -5.26 -12.01
C PRO A 40 -6.79 -4.56 -11.76
N PHE A 41 -7.38 -4.76 -10.58
CA PHE A 41 -8.62 -4.07 -10.18
C PHE A 41 -8.36 -2.58 -9.94
N ALA A 42 -7.26 -2.22 -9.29
CA ALA A 42 -6.86 -0.82 -9.10
C ALA A 42 -6.64 -0.08 -10.43
N ARG A 43 -6.21 -0.77 -11.49
CA ARG A 43 -6.09 -0.17 -12.84
C ARG A 43 -7.43 -0.04 -13.53
N LYS A 44 -8.27 -1.06 -13.47
CA LYS A 44 -9.52 -1.14 -14.25
C LYS A 44 -10.71 -0.48 -13.54
N TYR A 45 -10.74 -0.59 -12.20
CA TYR A 45 -11.82 -0.13 -11.33
C TYR A 45 -11.26 0.67 -10.15
N PRO A 46 -10.62 1.84 -10.41
CA PRO A 46 -9.90 2.59 -9.37
C PRO A 46 -10.80 3.01 -8.22
N GLU A 47 -12.00 3.53 -8.49
CA GLU A 47 -12.93 4.03 -7.47
C GLU A 47 -13.43 2.91 -6.54
N GLU A 48 -13.84 1.78 -7.11
CA GLU A 48 -14.29 0.61 -6.36
C GLU A 48 -13.14 0.03 -5.52
N THR A 49 -11.94 0.00 -6.09
CA THR A 49 -10.75 -0.50 -5.38
C THR A 49 -10.37 0.43 -4.23
N LEU A 50 -10.39 1.75 -4.41
CA LEU A 50 -10.13 2.72 -3.34
C LEU A 50 -11.17 2.59 -2.22
N LYS A 51 -12.46 2.45 -2.57
CA LYS A 51 -13.53 2.23 -1.58
C LYS A 51 -13.27 0.99 -0.72
N VAL A 52 -12.89 -0.11 -1.35
CA VAL A 52 -12.58 -1.36 -0.67
C VAL A 52 -11.31 -1.22 0.19
N CYS A 53 -10.24 -0.63 -0.34
CA CYS A 53 -9.00 -0.40 0.41
C CYS A 53 -9.23 0.51 1.63
N ARG A 54 -10.09 1.52 1.52
CA ARG A 54 -10.48 2.37 2.67
C ARG A 54 -11.18 1.55 3.76
N SER A 55 -12.07 0.64 3.39
CA SER A 55 -12.71 -0.32 4.31
C SER A 55 -11.68 -1.27 4.96
N TRP A 56 -10.73 -1.77 4.17
CA TRP A 56 -9.67 -2.64 4.69
C TRP A 56 -8.71 -1.94 5.64
N ALA A 57 -8.45 -0.64 5.43
CA ALA A 57 -7.59 0.14 6.31
C ALA A 57 -8.10 0.24 7.76
N THR A 58 -9.39 0.03 7.98
CA THR A 58 -10.00 0.01 9.33
C THR A 58 -10.46 -1.38 9.78
N ALA A 59 -10.12 -2.43 9.02
CA ALA A 59 -10.55 -3.80 9.33
C ALA A 59 -9.87 -4.36 10.59
N PRO A 60 -10.53 -5.25 11.33
CA PRO A 60 -9.91 -5.95 12.48
C PRO A 60 -8.66 -6.76 12.08
N SER A 61 -8.66 -7.34 10.88
CA SER A 61 -7.54 -8.12 10.36
C SER A 61 -6.39 -7.23 9.92
N PHE A 62 -5.24 -7.34 10.57
CA PHE A 62 -4.03 -6.61 10.16
C PHE A 62 -3.53 -7.02 8.76
N HIS A 63 -3.87 -8.21 8.28
CA HIS A 63 -3.56 -8.62 6.92
C HIS A 63 -4.29 -7.74 5.88
N LEU A 64 -5.57 -7.42 6.14
CA LEU A 64 -6.34 -6.52 5.28
C LEU A 64 -5.87 -5.08 5.40
N ARG A 65 -5.56 -4.61 6.62
CA ARG A 65 -4.98 -3.28 6.82
C ARG A 65 -3.65 -3.13 6.08
N ARG A 66 -2.79 -4.15 6.14
CA ARG A 66 -1.55 -4.17 5.35
C ARG A 66 -1.84 -4.18 3.85
N LEU A 67 -2.81 -4.98 3.36
CA LEU A 67 -3.18 -5.03 1.95
C LEU A 67 -3.65 -3.67 1.43
N ALA A 68 -4.41 -2.91 2.22
CA ALA A 68 -4.87 -1.56 1.88
C ALA A 68 -3.71 -0.62 1.54
N SER A 69 -2.57 -0.76 2.21
CA SER A 69 -1.35 -0.04 1.86
C SER A 69 -0.58 -0.73 0.73
N GLU A 70 -0.22 -2.00 0.89
CA GLU A 70 0.73 -2.68 0.00
C GLU A 70 0.21 -2.82 -1.43
N GLY A 71 -1.09 -3.08 -1.61
CA GLY A 71 -1.72 -3.25 -2.92
C GLY A 71 -1.69 -1.99 -3.79
N LEU A 72 -1.69 -0.82 -3.16
CA LEU A 72 -1.71 0.48 -3.83
C LEU A 72 -0.32 1.13 -3.98
N ARG A 73 0.75 0.45 -3.57
CA ARG A 73 2.12 0.98 -3.72
C ARG A 73 2.45 1.27 -5.19
N PRO A 74 3.00 2.45 -5.51
CA PRO A 74 3.42 2.76 -6.88
C PRO A 74 4.45 1.78 -7.43
N LYS A 75 5.42 1.39 -6.61
CA LYS A 75 6.55 0.50 -6.97
C LYS A 75 6.57 -0.74 -6.08
N LEU A 76 5.66 -1.67 -6.33
CA LEU A 76 5.71 -2.96 -5.64
C LEU A 76 6.78 -3.85 -6.30
N PRO A 77 7.71 -4.48 -5.52
CA PRO A 77 8.67 -5.44 -6.05
C PRO A 77 7.96 -6.54 -6.85
N TRP A 78 8.57 -6.98 -7.95
CA TRP A 78 8.06 -8.05 -8.82
C TRP A 78 6.71 -7.77 -9.51
N ALA A 79 6.21 -6.53 -9.46
CA ALA A 79 4.99 -6.13 -10.13
C ALA A 79 5.23 -4.93 -11.07
N PRO A 80 4.44 -4.80 -12.15
CA PRO A 80 4.44 -3.58 -12.94
C PRO A 80 4.06 -2.37 -12.08
N LYS A 81 4.67 -1.21 -12.38
CA LYS A 81 4.37 0.06 -11.70
C LYS A 81 2.86 0.35 -11.76
N LEU A 82 2.28 0.76 -10.63
CA LEU A 82 0.90 1.20 -10.57
C LEU A 82 0.85 2.71 -10.81
N GLU A 83 0.49 3.11 -12.01
CA GLU A 83 0.51 4.51 -12.44
C GLU A 83 -0.82 5.23 -12.17
N THR A 84 -1.89 4.46 -11.98
CA THR A 84 -3.29 4.92 -11.86
C THR A 84 -3.48 6.12 -10.93
N PHE A 85 -2.71 6.21 -9.84
CA PHE A 85 -2.88 7.23 -8.81
C PHE A 85 -1.74 8.24 -8.74
N ILE A 86 -0.76 8.20 -9.68
CA ILE A 86 0.45 9.05 -9.58
C ILE A 86 0.12 10.52 -9.75
N ASP A 87 -0.78 10.85 -10.68
CA ASP A 87 -1.19 12.23 -10.97
C ASP A 87 -2.25 12.74 -9.98
N ASN A 88 -3.01 11.85 -9.37
CA ASN A 88 -3.98 12.16 -8.31
C ASN A 88 -3.77 11.24 -7.10
N PRO A 89 -2.78 11.53 -6.23
CA PRO A 89 -2.39 10.68 -5.11
C PRO A 89 -3.30 10.79 -3.89
N ASP A 90 -4.07 11.85 -3.75
CA ASP A 90 -4.83 12.17 -2.54
C ASP A 90 -5.68 11.03 -2.01
N PRO A 91 -6.46 10.29 -2.83
CA PRO A 91 -7.27 9.18 -2.33
C PRO A 91 -6.44 8.04 -1.71
N VAL A 92 -5.21 7.82 -2.21
CA VAL A 92 -4.28 6.83 -1.66
C VAL A 92 -3.65 7.35 -0.37
N LEU A 93 -3.26 8.62 -0.34
CA LEU A 93 -2.69 9.27 0.86
C LEU A 93 -3.71 9.31 2.02
N GLU A 94 -5.00 9.49 1.75
CA GLU A 94 -6.07 9.36 2.74
C GLU A 94 -6.13 7.95 3.36
N ILE A 95 -5.91 6.90 2.58
CA ILE A 95 -5.83 5.53 3.10
C ILE A 95 -4.61 5.35 4.01
N LEU A 96 -3.45 5.93 3.64
CA LEU A 96 -2.28 5.91 4.51
C LEU A 96 -2.50 6.69 5.81
N GLU A 97 -3.27 7.78 5.76
CA GLU A 97 -3.66 8.55 6.95
C GLU A 97 -4.45 7.69 7.96
N LEU A 98 -5.31 6.78 7.50
CA LEU A 98 -6.02 5.83 8.37
C LEU A 98 -5.08 4.80 9.04
N LEU A 99 -3.93 4.54 8.44
CA LEU A 99 -2.97 3.52 8.87
C LEU A 99 -1.77 4.07 9.66
N LYS A 100 -1.63 5.38 9.79
CA LYS A 100 -0.44 6.04 10.37
C LYS A 100 -0.16 5.67 11.82
N GLU A 101 -1.19 5.27 12.56
CA GLU A 101 -1.11 4.93 13.98
C GLU A 101 -1.21 3.42 14.26
N ASP A 102 -1.17 2.60 13.21
CA ASP A 102 -1.25 1.16 13.35
C ASP A 102 -0.09 0.62 14.18
N GLU A 103 -0.41 -0.18 15.21
CA GLU A 103 0.58 -0.74 16.13
C GLU A 103 1.33 -1.94 15.55
N VAL A 104 0.73 -2.62 14.53
CA VAL A 104 1.28 -3.85 13.96
C VAL A 104 2.45 -3.54 13.04
N MET A 105 3.62 -4.10 13.35
CA MET A 105 4.86 -3.85 12.60
C MET A 105 4.73 -4.16 11.10
N PHE A 106 3.98 -5.19 10.74
CA PHE A 106 3.76 -5.61 9.36
C PHE A 106 3.01 -4.54 8.55
N VAL A 107 2.04 -3.85 9.18
CA VAL A 107 1.31 -2.72 8.59
C VAL A 107 2.20 -1.48 8.52
N LYS A 108 2.84 -1.09 9.62
CA LYS A 108 3.74 0.07 9.68
C LYS A 108 4.83 0.02 8.61
N ARG A 109 5.46 -1.16 8.43
CA ARG A 109 6.51 -1.35 7.42
C ARG A 109 5.96 -1.18 6.00
N SER A 110 4.74 -1.64 5.74
CA SER A 110 4.07 -1.42 4.46
C SER A 110 3.84 0.08 4.20
N VAL A 111 3.33 0.81 5.19
CA VAL A 111 3.12 2.27 5.07
C VAL A 111 4.44 3.01 4.85
N ALA A 112 5.49 2.68 5.59
CA ALA A 112 6.82 3.29 5.43
C ALA A 112 7.41 3.04 4.03
N ASN A 113 7.31 1.80 3.53
CA ASN A 113 7.73 1.48 2.17
C ASN A 113 6.89 2.21 1.12
N HIS A 114 5.60 2.37 1.34
CA HIS A 114 4.69 3.10 0.47
C HIS A 114 5.09 4.58 0.38
N LEU A 115 5.38 5.24 1.51
CA LEU A 115 5.91 6.61 1.53
C LEU A 115 7.25 6.71 0.78
N THR A 116 8.14 5.72 0.96
CA THR A 116 9.42 5.66 0.23
C THR A 116 9.20 5.57 -1.29
N ASP A 117 8.23 4.79 -1.75
CA ASP A 117 7.88 4.71 -3.16
C ASP A 117 7.34 6.05 -3.69
N TRP A 118 6.48 6.74 -2.93
CA TRP A 118 5.98 8.07 -3.27
C TRP A 118 7.08 9.11 -3.36
N LEU A 119 8.07 9.10 -2.44
CA LEU A 119 9.23 9.98 -2.51
C LEU A 119 10.05 9.80 -3.80
N LYS A 120 9.98 8.62 -4.44
CA LYS A 120 10.66 8.31 -5.70
C LYS A 120 9.84 8.65 -6.95
N VAL A 121 8.51 8.68 -6.89
CA VAL A 121 7.65 8.86 -8.07
C VAL A 121 6.92 10.21 -8.10
N ASN A 122 6.52 10.74 -6.96
CA ASN A 122 5.87 12.04 -6.80
C ASN A 122 6.19 12.62 -5.41
N PRO A 123 7.41 13.13 -5.20
CA PRO A 123 7.85 13.61 -3.88
C PRO A 123 7.03 14.79 -3.35
N SER A 124 6.48 15.64 -4.22
CA SER A 124 5.68 16.80 -3.82
C SER A 124 4.39 16.37 -3.10
N ALA A 125 3.74 15.31 -3.59
CA ALA A 125 2.50 14.80 -3.03
C ALA A 125 2.65 14.35 -1.57
N VAL A 126 3.76 13.69 -1.24
CA VAL A 126 3.94 13.07 0.08
C VAL A 126 4.68 13.94 1.09
N ARG A 127 5.41 14.97 0.65
CA ARG A 127 6.15 15.86 1.57
C ARG A 127 5.24 16.55 2.58
N SER A 128 4.12 17.11 2.14
CA SER A 128 3.15 17.76 3.01
C SER A 128 2.55 16.79 4.04
N LEU A 129 2.30 15.55 3.64
CA LEU A 129 1.84 14.49 4.54
C LEU A 129 2.90 14.17 5.61
N ILE A 130 4.14 13.96 5.21
CA ILE A 130 5.25 13.67 6.14
C ILE A 130 5.47 14.84 7.11
N GLU A 131 5.43 16.09 6.64
CA GLU A 131 5.58 17.26 7.51
C GLU A 131 4.46 17.31 8.57
N ARG A 132 3.21 17.04 8.19
CA ARG A 132 2.11 16.95 9.18
C ARG A 132 2.33 15.80 10.18
N TRP A 133 2.85 14.66 9.73
CA TRP A 133 3.09 13.52 10.61
C TRP A 133 4.27 13.73 11.58
N LYS A 134 5.22 14.60 11.25
CA LYS A 134 6.32 14.99 12.15
C LYS A 134 5.82 15.64 13.44
N THR A 135 4.68 16.32 13.41
CA THR A 135 4.08 16.95 14.58
C THR A 135 3.29 15.99 15.47
N SER A 136 3.07 14.76 15.03
CA SER A 136 2.36 13.74 15.80
C SER A 136 3.20 13.28 17.01
N SER A 137 2.56 13.17 18.17
CA SER A 137 3.14 12.54 19.36
C SER A 137 3.03 11.01 19.35
N ASN A 138 2.32 10.42 18.37
CA ASN A 138 2.12 8.98 18.29
C ASN A 138 3.41 8.28 17.88
N LYS A 139 3.89 7.35 18.72
CA LYS A 139 5.14 6.60 18.50
C LYS A 139 5.15 5.77 17.21
N HIS A 140 4.00 5.28 16.76
CA HIS A 140 3.90 4.47 15.55
C HIS A 140 4.03 5.33 14.30
N THR A 141 3.39 6.52 14.29
CA THR A 141 3.57 7.52 13.25
C THR A 141 5.02 7.97 13.15
N GLN A 142 5.66 8.26 14.29
CA GLN A 142 7.08 8.65 14.31
C GLN A 142 7.99 7.57 13.76
N TRP A 143 7.73 6.30 14.07
CA TRP A 143 8.46 5.18 13.51
C TRP A 143 8.30 5.09 11.98
N ILE A 144 7.07 5.24 11.48
CA ILE A 144 6.76 5.16 10.04
C ILE A 144 7.52 6.22 9.23
N ILE A 145 7.58 7.46 9.70
CA ILE A 145 8.25 8.54 8.96
C ILE A 145 9.77 8.51 9.06
N LYS A 146 10.35 7.88 10.07
CA LYS A 146 11.80 7.74 10.25
C LYS A 146 12.40 6.78 9.22
N GLU A 147 11.77 5.64 8.98
CA GLU A 147 12.22 4.60 8.04
C GLU A 147 12.50 5.10 6.60
N PRO A 148 11.62 5.91 5.95
CA PRO A 148 11.89 6.44 4.61
C PRO A 148 13.11 7.36 4.54
N HIS A 149 13.39 8.11 5.60
CA HIS A 149 14.54 9.02 5.67
C HIS A 149 15.86 8.24 5.78
N GLU A 150 15.92 7.22 6.60
CA GLU A 150 17.12 6.38 6.76
C GLU A 150 17.49 5.70 5.45
N LYS A 151 16.53 5.08 4.76
CA LYS A 151 16.76 4.43 3.46
C LYS A 151 17.20 5.41 2.36
N SER A 152 16.69 6.62 2.35
CA SER A 152 17.06 7.64 1.36
C SER A 152 18.48 8.16 1.57
N VAL A 153 19.00 8.12 2.78
CA VAL A 153 20.39 8.47 3.12
C VAL A 153 21.34 7.35 2.71
N GLU A 154 21.01 6.10 3.02
CA GLU A 154 21.82 4.92 2.66
C GLU A 154 21.95 4.76 1.14
N GLU A 155 20.88 4.96 0.36
CA GLU A 155 20.92 4.89 -1.10
C GLU A 155 21.79 6.00 -1.73
N LYS A 156 21.90 7.17 -1.10
CA LYS A 156 22.78 8.26 -1.56
C LYS A 156 24.25 7.97 -1.23
N THR A 157 24.53 7.41 -0.06
CA THR A 157 25.88 7.07 0.35
C THR A 157 26.47 5.95 -0.50
N ASN A 158 25.67 4.93 -0.83
CA ASN A 158 26.10 3.82 -1.70
C ASN A 158 26.26 4.17 -3.20
N LYS A 159 25.75 5.31 -3.65
CA LYS A 159 25.96 5.80 -5.02
C LYS A 159 27.16 6.74 -5.16
N SER A 160 27.79 7.08 -4.05
CA SER A 160 28.93 8.00 -4.00
C SER A 160 30.27 7.26 -3.72
N LEU A 161 30.23 5.91 -3.71
CA LEU A 161 31.37 5.00 -3.68
C LEU A 161 31.46 4.24 -4.99
#